data_d0556a62802b9017e54413aa2553e7d6
#
_entry.id   d0556a62802b9017e54413aa2553e7d6
#
_cell.length_a   1.000
_cell.length_b   1.000
_cell.length_c   1.000
_cell.angle_alpha   90.00
_cell.angle_beta   90.00
_cell.angle_gamma   90.00
#
_symmetry.space_group_name_H-M   'P 1'
#
loop_
_entity.id
_entity.type
_entity.pdbx_description
1 polymer ?
#
loop_
_entity_poly.entity_id
_entity_poly.type
_entity_poly.pdbx_seq_one_letter_code
_entity_poly.pdbx_strand_id
1 'polypeptide(L)'
;AVRSAMERNFAPAWGRHLQRDDVDAAIALVLPPFTRPLAGARTVRQTAAARMHRPTGGLAPGAGWRDDGISWTPETALMAWSALALGMEEEGTRLLAWLEAHRTAAGALPEKVLADGAPAGPAPLAWTCALILLATASRAEEPPS
;
A
#
# COMPACT_ATOMS: atom_id res chain seq x y z
N ALA A 1 -17.54 -17.25 8.37
CA ALA A 1 -17.40 -18.20 7.24
C ALA A 1 -16.33 -17.76 6.23
N VAL A 2 -16.49 -16.60 5.54
CA VAL A 2 -15.52 -16.15 4.48
C VAL A 2 -14.12 -15.95 5.03
N ARG A 3 -13.96 -15.18 6.11
CA ARG A 3 -12.65 -14.90 6.73
C ARG A 3 -11.90 -16.19 7.07
N SER A 4 -12.53 -17.13 7.75
CA SER A 4 -11.88 -18.40 8.10
C SER A 4 -11.48 -19.23 6.88
N ALA A 5 -12.24 -19.11 5.77
CA ALA A 5 -11.86 -19.74 4.52
C ALA A 5 -10.62 -19.07 3.92
N MET A 6 -10.54 -17.75 3.95
CA MET A 6 -9.37 -17.01 3.49
C MET A 6 -8.12 -17.37 4.31
N GLU A 7 -8.22 -17.37 5.63
CA GLU A 7 -7.11 -17.73 6.53
C GLU A 7 -6.61 -19.15 6.24
N ARG A 8 -7.51 -20.15 6.08
CA ARG A 8 -7.10 -21.53 5.79
C ARG A 8 -6.44 -21.72 4.42
N ASN A 9 -6.83 -20.91 3.43
CA ASN A 9 -6.39 -21.11 2.05
C ASN A 9 -5.21 -20.22 1.62
N PHE A 10 -5.03 -19.07 2.26
CA PHE A 10 -4.02 -18.09 1.86
C PHE A 10 -2.91 -17.87 2.90
N ALA A 11 -3.17 -18.12 4.20
CA ALA A 11 -2.12 -18.01 5.19
C ALA A 11 -1.11 -19.19 5.07
N PRO A 12 0.17 -18.98 5.46
CA PRO A 12 0.75 -17.73 5.95
C PRO A 12 1.24 -16.78 4.84
N ALA A 13 1.31 -17.24 3.59
CA ALA A 13 1.94 -16.50 2.49
C ALA A 13 1.10 -15.33 1.98
N TRP A 14 -0.23 -15.43 2.08
CA TRP A 14 -1.19 -14.41 1.60
C TRP A 14 -0.98 -14.02 0.14
N GLY A 15 -0.58 -14.98 -0.69
CA GLY A 15 -0.39 -14.77 -2.12
C GLY A 15 -1.70 -14.42 -2.84
N ARG A 16 -1.59 -13.83 -4.01
CA ARG A 16 -2.73 -13.51 -4.88
C ARG A 16 -3.49 -14.76 -5.32
N HIS A 17 -2.80 -15.88 -5.44
CA HIS A 17 -3.35 -17.18 -5.84
C HIS A 17 -3.20 -18.19 -4.72
N LEU A 18 -4.09 -19.19 -4.69
CA LEU A 18 -4.03 -20.30 -3.75
C LEU A 18 -2.65 -21.00 -3.81
N GLN A 19 -2.08 -21.29 -2.63
CA GLN A 19 -0.83 -22.02 -2.48
C GLN A 19 0.39 -21.38 -3.18
N ARG A 20 0.31 -20.08 -3.47
CA ARG A 20 1.43 -19.30 -4.02
C ARG A 20 1.79 -18.18 -3.04
N ASP A 21 3.02 -17.67 -3.17
CA ASP A 21 3.55 -16.59 -2.34
C ASP A 21 3.63 -15.26 -3.08
N ASP A 22 2.94 -15.14 -4.22
CA ASP A 22 2.89 -13.98 -5.10
C ASP A 22 1.97 -12.87 -4.54
N VAL A 23 2.28 -12.40 -3.33
CA VAL A 23 1.50 -11.33 -2.67
C VAL A 23 1.43 -10.06 -3.51
N ASP A 24 0.27 -9.40 -3.48
CA ASP A 24 0.05 -8.11 -4.12
C ASP A 24 -0.64 -7.11 -3.18
N ALA A 25 -0.88 -5.88 -3.65
CA ALA A 25 -1.49 -4.81 -2.86
C ALA A 25 -2.92 -5.12 -2.41
N ALA A 26 -3.60 -6.10 -3.02
CA ALA A 26 -4.94 -6.54 -2.59
C ALA A 26 -4.93 -7.11 -1.17
N ILE A 27 -3.77 -7.50 -0.61
CA ILE A 27 -3.66 -7.86 0.80
C ILE A 27 -4.19 -6.76 1.74
N ALA A 28 -4.04 -5.50 1.38
CA ALA A 28 -4.57 -4.39 2.18
C ALA A 28 -6.09 -4.46 2.35
N LEU A 29 -6.83 -5.00 1.37
CA LEU A 29 -8.29 -5.11 1.41
C LEU A 29 -8.80 -6.15 2.43
N VAL A 30 -7.94 -7.04 2.92
CA VAL A 30 -8.26 -8.00 3.99
C VAL A 30 -7.67 -7.59 5.35
N LEU A 31 -7.12 -6.38 5.42
CA LEU A 31 -6.56 -5.74 6.61
C LEU A 31 -7.34 -4.48 6.96
N PRO A 32 -7.13 -3.87 8.15
CA PRO A 32 -7.64 -2.53 8.43
C PRO A 32 -7.19 -1.51 7.38
N PRO A 33 -8.05 -0.54 7.06
CA PRO A 33 -9.36 -0.26 7.66
C PRO A 33 -10.52 -1.06 7.08
N PHE A 34 -10.32 -1.88 6.05
CA PHE A 34 -11.40 -2.58 5.34
C PHE A 34 -12.01 -3.73 6.15
N THR A 35 -11.19 -4.40 6.97
CA THR A 35 -11.63 -5.51 7.84
C THR A 35 -10.99 -5.41 9.21
N ARG A 36 -11.49 -6.21 10.16
CA ARG A 36 -10.82 -6.38 11.46
C ARG A 36 -9.43 -7.00 11.25
N PRO A 37 -8.43 -6.68 12.10
CA PRO A 37 -7.09 -7.23 11.97
C PRO A 37 -7.08 -8.77 11.92
N LEU A 38 -6.26 -9.34 11.05
CA LEU A 38 -5.90 -10.74 11.06
C LEU A 38 -4.90 -11.03 12.19
N ALA A 39 -4.77 -12.30 12.59
CA ALA A 39 -3.64 -12.69 13.43
C ALA A 39 -2.32 -12.36 12.73
N GLY A 40 -1.43 -11.64 13.40
CA GLY A 40 -0.17 -11.19 12.81
C GLY A 40 -0.31 -10.14 11.70
N ALA A 41 -1.40 -9.38 11.65
CA ALA A 41 -1.70 -8.41 10.59
C ALA A 41 -0.54 -7.46 10.26
N ARG A 42 0.17 -6.96 11.27
CA ARG A 42 1.34 -6.09 11.07
C ARG A 42 2.45 -6.82 10.30
N THR A 43 2.81 -8.03 10.71
CA THR A 43 3.83 -8.85 10.04
C THR A 43 3.43 -9.20 8.61
N VAL A 44 2.18 -9.61 8.40
CA VAL A 44 1.64 -9.91 7.06
C VAL A 44 1.81 -8.69 6.14
N ARG A 45 1.37 -7.53 6.60
CA ARG A 45 1.49 -6.29 5.83
C ARG A 45 2.95 -5.89 5.57
N GLN A 46 3.83 -5.96 6.59
CA GLN A 46 5.25 -5.64 6.43
C GLN A 46 5.93 -6.54 5.42
N THR A 47 5.68 -7.84 5.49
CA THR A 47 6.23 -8.82 4.53
C THR A 47 5.75 -8.51 3.11
N ALA A 48 4.47 -8.18 2.94
CA ALA A 48 3.92 -7.79 1.64
C ALA A 48 4.59 -6.52 1.10
N ALA A 49 4.68 -5.47 1.92
CA ALA A 49 5.32 -4.21 1.54
C ALA A 49 6.79 -4.39 1.15
N ALA A 50 7.54 -5.18 1.92
CA ALA A 50 8.94 -5.46 1.63
C ALA A 50 9.14 -6.16 0.29
N ARG A 51 8.25 -7.10 -0.06
CA ARG A 51 8.29 -7.82 -1.35
C ARG A 51 7.85 -6.99 -2.54
N MET A 52 7.05 -5.96 -2.32
CA MET A 52 6.59 -5.02 -3.36
C MET A 52 7.47 -3.77 -3.49
N HIS A 53 8.43 -3.58 -2.58
CA HIS A 53 9.27 -2.39 -2.54
C HIS A 53 10.05 -2.19 -3.83
N ARG A 54 10.21 -0.93 -4.25
CA ARG A 54 10.99 -0.51 -5.42
C ARG A 54 12.11 0.44 -5.00
N PRO A 55 13.19 0.54 -5.79
CA PRO A 55 14.38 1.35 -5.46
C PRO A 55 14.07 2.82 -5.18
N THR A 56 13.05 3.40 -5.80
CA THR A 56 12.62 4.79 -5.54
C THR A 56 11.94 4.97 -4.17
N GLY A 57 11.62 3.90 -3.45
CA GLY A 57 11.01 3.94 -2.12
C GLY A 57 9.50 3.71 -2.10
N GLY A 58 8.84 3.70 -3.25
CA GLY A 58 7.43 3.32 -3.38
C GLY A 58 7.24 1.81 -3.59
N LEU A 59 6.03 1.39 -3.91
CA LEU A 59 5.64 -0.01 -4.05
C LEU A 59 5.17 -0.34 -5.47
N ALA A 60 5.39 -1.57 -5.90
CA ALA A 60 4.78 -2.15 -7.08
C ALA A 60 3.37 -2.68 -6.77
N PRO A 61 2.54 -2.98 -7.79
CA PRO A 61 1.23 -3.62 -7.60
C PRO A 61 1.29 -4.99 -6.94
N GLY A 62 2.38 -5.71 -7.07
CA GLY A 62 2.59 -7.02 -6.47
C GLY A 62 4.05 -7.46 -6.50
N ALA A 63 4.39 -8.45 -5.70
CA ALA A 63 5.73 -9.02 -5.64
C ALA A 63 6.19 -9.64 -6.97
N GLY A 64 5.25 -10.19 -7.74
CA GLY A 64 5.50 -10.76 -9.07
C GLY A 64 5.28 -9.76 -10.22
N TRP A 65 5.12 -8.46 -9.94
CA TRP A 65 5.02 -7.44 -10.98
C TRP A 65 6.36 -7.27 -11.70
N ARG A 66 6.30 -6.63 -12.90
CA ARG A 66 7.49 -6.38 -13.71
C ARG A 66 8.64 -5.82 -12.87
N ASP A 67 9.85 -6.34 -13.10
CA ASP A 67 11.07 -5.82 -12.46
C ASP A 67 11.65 -4.67 -13.32
N ASP A 68 10.90 -3.57 -13.33
CA ASP A 68 11.20 -2.36 -14.12
C ASP A 68 11.57 -1.16 -13.24
N GLY A 69 11.70 -1.35 -11.94
CA GLY A 69 12.02 -0.31 -10.97
C GLY A 69 10.89 0.72 -10.73
N ILE A 70 9.75 0.59 -11.42
CA ILE A 70 8.64 1.55 -11.35
C ILE A 70 7.85 1.36 -10.06
N SER A 71 7.62 2.47 -9.35
CA SER A 71 6.72 2.55 -8.20
C SER A 71 5.34 3.05 -8.62
N TRP A 72 4.30 2.51 -8.00
CA TRP A 72 2.91 2.86 -8.29
C TRP A 72 2.31 3.60 -7.11
N THR A 73 1.76 4.77 -7.39
CA THR A 73 1.27 5.67 -6.33
C THR A 73 -0.01 5.16 -5.66
N PRO A 74 -1.00 4.54 -6.37
CA PRO A 74 -2.20 4.06 -5.70
C PRO A 74 -1.91 2.89 -4.75
N GLU A 75 -1.05 1.95 -5.11
CA GLU A 75 -0.67 0.85 -4.24
C GLU A 75 0.14 1.34 -3.04
N THR A 76 1.03 2.32 -3.25
CA THR A 76 1.78 2.96 -2.18
C THR A 76 0.83 3.69 -1.21
N ALA A 77 -0.17 4.41 -1.71
CA ALA A 77 -1.17 5.10 -0.89
C ALA A 77 -2.08 4.12 -0.13
N LEU A 78 -2.52 3.03 -0.78
CA LEU A 78 -3.33 1.99 -0.16
C LEU A 78 -2.58 1.32 1.01
N MET A 79 -1.31 1.00 0.79
CA MET A 79 -0.48 0.39 1.82
C MET A 79 -0.10 1.39 2.93
N ALA A 80 0.01 2.69 2.62
CA ALA A 80 0.16 3.73 3.65
C ALA A 80 -1.06 3.79 4.57
N TRP A 81 -2.27 3.82 3.99
CA TRP A 81 -3.51 3.84 4.77
C TRP A 81 -3.67 2.60 5.64
N SER A 82 -3.41 1.42 5.10
CA SER A 82 -3.43 0.18 5.89
C SER A 82 -2.39 0.17 7.02
N ALA A 83 -1.21 0.77 6.81
CA ALA A 83 -0.21 0.92 7.87
C ALA A 83 -0.74 1.77 9.03
N LEU A 84 -1.26 2.96 8.72
CA LEU A 84 -1.81 3.87 9.72
C LEU A 84 -2.97 3.20 10.49
N ALA A 85 -3.88 2.55 9.80
CA ALA A 85 -4.99 1.82 10.40
C ALA A 85 -4.57 0.63 11.29
N LEU A 86 -3.33 0.16 11.16
CA LEU A 86 -2.70 -0.84 12.04
C LEU A 86 -1.84 -0.21 13.16
N GLY A 87 -1.82 1.11 13.29
CA GLY A 87 -0.98 1.83 14.25
C GLY A 87 0.53 1.71 13.91
N MET A 88 0.87 1.59 12.63
CA MET A 88 2.25 1.56 12.12
C MET A 88 2.62 2.95 11.60
N GLU A 89 2.61 3.93 12.50
CA GLU A 89 2.69 5.37 12.20
C GLU A 89 3.93 5.76 11.39
N GLU A 90 5.10 5.26 11.77
CA GLU A 90 6.36 5.59 11.09
C GLU A 90 6.32 5.15 9.63
N GLU A 91 5.88 3.92 9.37
CA GLU A 91 5.82 3.38 8.01
C GLU A 91 4.75 4.07 7.16
N GLY A 92 3.56 4.28 7.72
CA GLY A 92 2.48 4.99 7.03
C GLY A 92 2.87 6.42 6.65
N THR A 93 3.47 7.16 7.60
CA THR A 93 3.95 8.53 7.38
C THR A 93 5.08 8.58 6.33
N ARG A 94 6.01 7.62 6.36
CA ARG A 94 7.09 7.52 5.37
C ARG A 94 6.52 7.33 3.95
N LEU A 95 5.52 6.47 3.77
CA LEU A 95 4.89 6.23 2.47
C LEU A 95 4.10 7.46 1.98
N LEU A 96 3.40 8.17 2.88
CA LEU A 96 2.71 9.43 2.53
C LEU A 96 3.72 10.52 2.15
N ALA A 97 4.83 10.64 2.86
CA ALA A 97 5.90 11.59 2.55
C ALA A 97 6.54 11.26 1.18
N TRP A 98 6.71 9.99 0.86
CA TRP A 98 7.18 9.57 -0.46
C TRP A 98 6.21 10.02 -1.57
N LEU A 99 4.90 9.85 -1.39
CA LEU A 99 3.89 10.31 -2.35
C LEU A 99 3.94 11.82 -2.55
N GLU A 100 4.10 12.57 -1.48
CA GLU A 100 4.22 14.04 -1.52
C GLU A 100 5.47 14.50 -2.28
N ALA A 101 6.59 13.82 -2.10
CA ALA A 101 7.86 14.13 -2.76
C ALA A 101 7.86 13.85 -4.26
N HIS A 102 6.93 13.01 -4.77
CA HIS A 102 6.88 12.60 -6.17
C HIS A 102 5.68 13.19 -6.93
N ARG A 103 5.20 14.38 -6.53
CA ARG A 103 4.22 15.12 -7.31
C ARG A 103 4.81 15.60 -8.63
N THR A 104 3.97 15.79 -9.63
CA THR A 104 4.37 16.47 -10.86
C THR A 104 4.77 17.93 -10.57
N ALA A 105 5.42 18.61 -11.52
CA ALA A 105 5.74 20.03 -11.40
C ALA A 105 4.50 20.94 -11.17
N ALA A 106 3.31 20.47 -11.61
CA ALA A 106 2.04 21.16 -11.36
C ALA A 106 1.40 20.79 -10.00
N GLY A 107 2.08 20.01 -9.16
CA GLY A 107 1.58 19.58 -7.85
C GLY A 107 0.61 18.40 -7.87
N ALA A 108 0.34 17.80 -9.04
CA ALA A 108 -0.57 16.68 -9.17
C ALA A 108 0.09 15.36 -8.76
N LEU A 109 -0.71 14.41 -8.26
CA LEU A 109 -0.26 13.05 -7.96
C LEU A 109 -0.31 12.20 -9.25
N PRO A 110 0.82 11.67 -9.73
CA PRO A 110 0.87 10.85 -10.93
C PRO A 110 0.40 9.41 -10.63
N GLU A 111 0.16 8.61 -11.66
CA GLU A 111 -0.13 7.18 -11.53
C GLU A 111 1.09 6.41 -11.02
N LYS A 112 2.26 6.77 -11.51
CA LYS A 112 3.50 6.04 -11.22
C LYS A 112 4.72 6.95 -11.21
N VAL A 113 5.79 6.43 -10.63
CA VAL A 113 7.11 7.06 -10.58
C VAL A 113 8.09 6.09 -11.23
N LEU A 114 8.79 6.57 -12.25
CA LEU A 114 9.78 5.80 -12.98
C LEU A 114 10.99 5.45 -12.11
N ALA A 115 11.85 4.56 -12.59
CA ALA A 115 13.05 4.14 -11.86
C ALA A 115 14.05 5.28 -11.59
N ASP A 116 14.02 6.33 -12.40
CA ASP A 116 14.82 7.57 -12.24
C ASP A 116 14.16 8.60 -11.31
N GLY A 117 13.00 8.30 -10.75
CA GLY A 117 12.23 9.19 -9.88
C GLY A 117 11.27 10.13 -10.60
N ALA A 118 11.20 10.10 -11.93
CA ALA A 118 10.31 10.98 -12.68
C ALA A 118 8.83 10.55 -12.55
N PRO A 119 7.89 11.51 -12.35
CA PRO A 119 6.47 11.22 -12.36
C PRO A 119 6.01 10.83 -13.79
N ALA A 120 5.11 9.85 -13.88
CA ALA A 120 4.60 9.35 -15.16
C ALA A 120 3.17 8.84 -15.08
N GLY A 121 2.53 8.65 -16.24
CA GLY A 121 1.14 8.24 -16.36
C GLY A 121 0.16 9.39 -16.15
N PRO A 122 -1.15 9.10 -16.08
CA PRO A 122 -2.17 10.12 -15.82
C PRO A 122 -1.93 10.83 -14.48
N ALA A 123 -2.12 12.17 -14.49
CA ALA A 123 -2.05 13.02 -13.29
C ALA A 123 -3.04 14.18 -13.44
N PRO A 124 -3.87 14.49 -12.40
CA PRO A 124 -3.95 13.78 -11.12
C PRO A 124 -4.62 12.40 -11.26
N LEU A 125 -4.11 11.41 -10.54
CA LEU A 125 -4.78 10.12 -10.43
C LEU A 125 -5.79 10.15 -9.28
N ALA A 126 -7.08 10.11 -9.60
CA ALA A 126 -8.15 10.24 -8.63
C ALA A 126 -8.10 9.18 -7.52
N TRP A 127 -7.75 7.94 -7.85
CA TRP A 127 -7.64 6.86 -6.88
C TRP A 127 -6.56 7.15 -5.83
N THR A 128 -5.36 7.54 -6.25
CA THR A 128 -4.27 7.93 -5.33
C THR A 128 -4.69 9.10 -4.44
N CYS A 129 -5.32 10.14 -5.03
CA CYS A 129 -5.80 11.29 -4.27
C CYS A 129 -6.83 10.89 -3.20
N ALA A 130 -7.79 10.03 -3.55
CA ALA A 130 -8.80 9.55 -2.62
C ALA A 130 -8.20 8.75 -1.46
N LEU A 131 -7.25 7.86 -1.74
CA LEU A 131 -6.59 7.06 -0.71
C LEU A 131 -5.78 7.92 0.27
N ILE A 132 -5.10 8.96 -0.21
CA ILE A 132 -4.37 9.90 0.66
C ILE A 132 -5.34 10.67 1.56
N LEU A 133 -6.46 11.16 1.01
CA LEU A 133 -7.49 11.85 1.81
C LEU A 133 -8.06 10.95 2.90
N LEU A 134 -8.37 9.70 2.58
CA LEU A 134 -8.86 8.71 3.55
C LEU A 134 -7.80 8.41 4.63
N ALA A 135 -6.55 8.22 4.24
CA ALA A 135 -5.46 7.96 5.17
C ALA A 135 -5.22 9.14 6.13
N THR A 136 -5.29 10.37 5.64
CA THR A 136 -5.11 11.57 6.46
C THR A 136 -6.31 11.86 7.36
N ALA A 137 -7.54 11.64 6.88
CA ALA A 137 -8.75 11.81 7.68
C ALA A 137 -8.78 10.82 8.85
N SER A 138 -8.42 9.56 8.63
CA SER A 138 -8.36 8.53 9.68
C SER A 138 -7.41 8.89 10.82
N ARG A 139 -6.34 9.65 10.56
CA ARG A 139 -5.42 10.15 11.60
C ARG A 139 -5.98 11.29 12.43
N ALA A 140 -6.83 12.13 11.82
CA ALA A 140 -7.41 13.29 12.48
C ALA A 140 -8.53 12.88 13.48
N GLU A 141 -9.09 11.70 13.34
CA GLU A 141 -10.16 11.17 14.20
C GLU A 141 -9.62 10.45 15.45
N GLU A 142 -8.33 10.13 15.52
CA GLU A 142 -7.74 9.58 16.76
C GLU A 142 -7.53 10.72 17.77
N PRO A 143 -8.16 10.63 18.98
CA PRO A 143 -7.94 11.62 20.02
C PRO A 143 -6.46 11.62 20.44
N PRO A 144 -5.89 12.78 20.80
CA PRO A 144 -4.53 12.83 21.30
C PRO A 144 -4.40 11.95 22.55
N SER A 145 -3.44 11.04 22.53
CA SER A 145 -3.09 10.12 23.62
C SER A 145 -2.56 10.85 24.85
#